data_d734c1deefa5e58abd2d0ea6492be7a6
#
_entry.id   d734c1deefa5e58abd2d0ea6492be7a6
#
_cell.length_a   1.000
_cell.length_b   1.000
_cell.length_c   1.000
_cell.angle_alpha   90.00
_cell.angle_beta   90.00
_cell.angle_gamma   90.00
#
_symmetry.space_group_name_H-M   'P 1'
#
loop_
_entity.id
_entity.type
_entity.pdbx_description
1 polymer ?
#
loop_
_entity_poly.entity_id
_entity_poly.type
_entity_poly.pdbx_seq_one_letter_code
_entity_poly.pdbx_strand_id
1 'polypeptide(L)'
;MSAKEIVQEFYKSDALLENETVSRLLHDDVVLEWHSSKGFLKLNRQEIMNITTELAKAYIRSKIRITHILEEENTVSVRYSHYVKTIENPREEMLLAHFMVIWELKNDKLYKGYQMSQL
;
A
#
# COMPACT_ATOMS: atom_id res chain seq x y z
N MET A 1 -16.03 5.19 9.35
CA MET A 1 -15.61 4.09 8.47
C MET A 1 -15.00 2.98 9.32
N SER A 2 -15.23 1.74 8.92
CA SER A 2 -14.58 0.60 9.58
C SER A 2 -13.10 0.55 9.18
N ALA A 3 -12.29 -0.18 9.97
CA ALA A 3 -10.89 -0.38 9.66
C ALA A 3 -10.72 -1.01 8.27
N LYS A 4 -11.57 -1.99 7.93
CA LYS A 4 -11.55 -2.63 6.63
C LYS A 4 -11.79 -1.64 5.49
N GLU A 5 -12.77 -0.75 5.65
CA GLU A 5 -13.08 0.26 4.63
C GLU A 5 -11.92 1.23 4.41
N ILE A 6 -11.22 1.61 5.48
CA ILE A 6 -10.06 2.49 5.39
C ILE A 6 -8.94 1.83 4.61
N VAL A 7 -8.68 0.54 4.89
CA VAL A 7 -7.66 -0.23 4.15
C VAL A 7 -8.06 -0.40 2.69
N GLN A 8 -9.34 -0.66 2.41
CA GLN A 8 -9.85 -0.76 1.03
C GLN A 8 -9.65 0.56 0.28
N GLU A 9 -9.86 1.68 0.93
CA GLU A 9 -9.63 3.00 0.32
C GLU A 9 -8.16 3.23 0.00
N PHE A 10 -7.26 2.81 0.88
CA PHE A 10 -5.82 2.91 0.67
C PHE A 10 -5.35 2.10 -0.55
N TYR A 11 -5.97 0.95 -0.81
CA TYR A 11 -5.62 0.07 -1.93
C TYR A 11 -6.56 0.20 -3.13
N LYS A 12 -7.37 1.24 -3.19
CA LYS A 12 -8.20 1.52 -4.33
C LYS A 12 -7.33 1.84 -5.56
N SER A 13 -7.85 1.62 -6.76
CA SER A 13 -7.12 1.88 -8.00
C SER A 13 -6.52 3.29 -8.01
N ASP A 14 -5.23 3.36 -8.33
CA ASP A 14 -4.43 4.59 -8.40
C ASP A 14 -4.18 5.29 -7.07
N ALA A 15 -4.76 4.84 -5.96
CA ALA A 15 -4.60 5.51 -4.65
C ALA A 15 -3.13 5.58 -4.21
N LEU A 16 -2.34 4.54 -4.45
CA LEU A 16 -0.93 4.51 -4.08
C LEU A 16 -0.06 5.47 -4.90
N LEU A 17 -0.59 6.02 -5.99
CA LEU A 17 0.08 7.04 -6.80
C LEU A 17 -0.28 8.47 -6.36
N GLU A 18 -1.24 8.60 -5.43
CA GLU A 18 -1.79 9.89 -5.02
C GLU A 18 -1.27 10.29 -3.65
N ASN A 19 -0.32 11.23 -3.61
CA ASN A 19 0.25 11.70 -2.35
C ASN A 19 -0.83 12.16 -1.36
N GLU A 20 -1.84 12.86 -1.83
CA GLU A 20 -2.90 13.39 -0.98
C GLU A 20 -3.69 12.27 -0.30
N THR A 21 -4.08 11.25 -1.06
CA THR A 21 -4.81 10.10 -0.52
C THR A 21 -3.98 9.33 0.49
N VAL A 22 -2.73 9.02 0.14
CA VAL A 22 -1.82 8.29 1.05
C VAL A 22 -1.58 9.10 2.31
N SER A 23 -1.30 10.39 2.18
CA SER A 23 -1.07 11.28 3.32
C SER A 23 -2.26 11.31 4.28
N ARG A 24 -3.47 11.37 3.74
CA ARG A 24 -4.69 11.44 4.53
C ARG A 24 -4.94 10.18 5.35
N LEU A 25 -4.58 9.03 4.80
CA LEU A 25 -4.87 7.73 5.42
C LEU A 25 -3.78 7.24 6.36
N LEU A 26 -2.58 7.82 6.32
CA LEU A 26 -1.48 7.44 7.21
C LEU A 26 -1.52 8.22 8.52
N HIS A 27 -1.33 7.50 9.63
CA HIS A 27 -1.14 8.13 10.93
C HIS A 27 0.19 8.90 10.94
N ASP A 28 0.28 9.98 11.72
CA ASP A 28 1.51 10.76 11.80
C ASP A 28 2.72 9.93 12.26
N ASP A 29 2.48 8.96 13.12
CA ASP A 29 3.52 8.09 13.69
C ASP A 29 3.58 6.72 13.03
N VAL A 30 3.09 6.60 11.80
CA VAL A 30 3.03 5.32 11.09
C VAL A 30 4.42 4.71 10.93
N VAL A 31 4.49 3.39 11.08
CA VAL A 31 5.69 2.59 10.82
C VAL A 31 5.28 1.38 9.99
N LEU A 32 5.98 1.14 8.90
CA LEU A 32 5.81 -0.03 8.06
C LEU A 32 7.07 -0.89 8.11
N GLU A 33 6.93 -2.13 8.58
CA GLU A 33 7.99 -3.12 8.51
C GLU A 33 7.75 -3.95 7.26
N TRP A 34 8.74 -3.98 6.39
CA TRP A 34 8.59 -4.61 5.07
C TRP A 34 9.72 -5.58 4.77
N HIS A 35 9.35 -6.86 4.64
CA HIS A 35 10.25 -7.90 4.16
C HIS A 35 9.98 -8.13 2.67
N SER A 36 11.01 -8.00 1.86
CA SER A 36 10.91 -8.23 0.41
C SER A 36 12.06 -9.09 -0.07
N SER A 37 12.05 -9.41 -1.37
CA SER A 37 13.17 -10.14 -2.01
C SER A 37 14.49 -9.39 -1.88
N LYS A 38 14.46 -8.09 -1.64
CA LYS A 38 15.64 -7.23 -1.50
C LYS A 38 16.09 -7.05 -0.06
N GLY A 39 15.37 -7.64 0.90
CA GLY A 39 15.70 -7.55 2.31
C GLY A 39 14.64 -6.86 3.14
N PHE A 40 15.02 -6.39 4.32
CA PHE A 40 14.12 -5.77 5.29
C PHE A 40 14.26 -4.25 5.33
N LEU A 41 13.11 -3.57 5.33
CA LEU A 41 13.04 -2.13 5.49
C LEU A 41 12.07 -1.80 6.62
N LYS A 42 12.39 -0.74 7.38
CA LYS A 42 11.50 -0.18 8.38
C LYS A 42 11.28 1.28 8.01
N LEU A 43 10.06 1.61 7.60
CA LEU A 43 9.75 2.89 6.98
C LEU A 43 8.87 3.75 7.90
N ASN A 44 9.25 5.02 8.05
CA ASN A 44 8.41 6.01 8.72
C ASN A 44 7.49 6.68 7.70
N ARG A 45 6.68 7.64 8.16
CA ARG A 45 5.72 8.34 7.32
C ARG A 45 6.38 9.00 6.10
N GLN A 46 7.46 9.74 6.32
CA GLN A 46 8.14 10.44 5.23
C GLN A 46 8.69 9.47 4.19
N GLU A 47 9.23 8.35 4.63
CA GLU A 47 9.78 7.34 3.73
C GLU A 47 8.67 6.67 2.91
N ILE A 48 7.51 6.42 3.51
CA ILE A 48 6.35 5.89 2.77
C ILE A 48 5.88 6.92 1.74
N MET A 49 5.81 8.20 2.11
CA MET A 49 5.44 9.26 1.18
C MET A 49 6.43 9.39 0.02
N ASN A 50 7.72 9.19 0.29
CA ASN A 50 8.74 9.20 -0.75
C ASN A 50 8.52 8.06 -1.76
N ILE A 51 8.13 6.87 -1.28
CA ILE A 51 7.81 5.74 -2.17
C ILE A 51 6.61 6.08 -3.05
N THR A 52 5.57 6.69 -2.49
CA THR A 52 4.41 7.13 -3.27
C THR A 52 4.83 8.08 -4.38
N THR A 53 5.69 9.03 -4.07
CA THR A 53 6.21 9.99 -5.05
C THR A 53 6.98 9.27 -6.16
N GLU A 54 7.83 8.31 -5.81
CA GLU A 54 8.60 7.55 -6.80
C GLU A 54 7.70 6.67 -7.68
N LEU A 55 6.68 6.06 -7.10
CA LEU A 55 5.70 5.28 -7.86
C LEU A 55 4.96 6.17 -8.86
N ALA A 56 4.57 7.37 -8.45
CA ALA A 56 3.85 8.30 -9.31
C ALA A 56 4.70 8.78 -10.50
N LYS A 57 6.03 8.81 -10.33
CA LYS A 57 6.94 9.16 -11.43
C LYS A 57 7.13 8.02 -12.42
N ALA A 58 7.07 6.78 -11.95
CA ALA A 58 7.34 5.59 -12.77
C ALA A 58 6.09 5.05 -13.46
N TYR A 59 4.93 5.18 -12.83
CA TYR A 59 3.70 4.52 -13.30
C TYR A 59 2.56 5.50 -13.51
N ILE A 60 1.79 5.28 -14.58
CA ILE A 60 0.61 6.06 -14.91
C ILE A 60 -0.65 5.45 -14.30
N ARG A 61 -0.63 4.14 -14.02
CA ARG A 61 -1.74 3.42 -13.39
C ARG A 61 -1.23 2.44 -12.35
N SER A 62 -2.00 2.29 -11.29
CA SER A 62 -1.77 1.32 -10.23
C SER A 62 -3.08 0.59 -9.96
N LYS A 63 -3.07 -0.73 -10.11
CA LYS A 63 -4.24 -1.56 -9.87
C LYS A 63 -3.90 -2.58 -8.81
N ILE A 64 -4.68 -2.59 -7.74
CA ILE A 64 -4.53 -3.56 -6.65
C ILE A 64 -5.64 -4.59 -6.77
N ARG A 65 -5.26 -5.86 -6.94
CA ARG A 65 -6.23 -6.96 -6.94
C ARG A 65 -6.16 -7.62 -5.57
N ILE A 66 -7.12 -7.30 -4.72
CA ILE A 66 -7.23 -7.91 -3.40
C ILE A 66 -7.83 -9.30 -3.55
N THR A 67 -7.14 -10.32 -3.03
CA THR A 67 -7.64 -11.69 -3.02
C THR A 67 -8.30 -12.04 -1.69
N HIS A 68 -7.76 -11.51 -0.59
CA HIS A 68 -8.27 -11.77 0.77
C HIS A 68 -8.16 -10.52 1.60
N ILE A 69 -9.18 -10.22 2.36
CA ILE A 69 -9.15 -9.13 3.33
C ILE A 69 -9.97 -9.55 4.54
N LEU A 70 -9.36 -9.48 5.72
CA LEU A 70 -9.95 -9.88 6.98
C LEU A 70 -9.79 -8.77 7.99
N GLU A 71 -10.84 -8.52 8.76
CA GLU A 71 -10.85 -7.49 9.80
C GLU A 71 -11.15 -8.12 11.14
N GLU A 72 -10.39 -7.72 12.16
CA GLU A 72 -10.67 -8.04 13.56
C GLU A 72 -10.32 -6.81 14.39
N GLU A 73 -11.33 -6.16 14.95
CA GLU A 73 -11.19 -4.90 15.67
C GLU A 73 -10.50 -3.85 14.81
N ASN A 74 -9.33 -3.35 15.24
CA ASN A 74 -8.58 -2.34 14.50
C ASN A 74 -7.44 -2.93 13.68
N THR A 75 -7.48 -4.24 13.43
CA THR A 75 -6.44 -4.94 12.66
C THR A 75 -7.05 -5.49 11.38
N VAL A 76 -6.37 -5.27 10.26
CA VAL A 76 -6.82 -5.73 8.94
C VAL A 76 -5.68 -6.46 8.25
N SER A 77 -5.92 -7.70 7.84
CA SER A 77 -4.99 -8.47 7.01
C SER A 77 -5.47 -8.41 5.57
N VAL A 78 -4.56 -8.14 4.65
CA VAL A 78 -4.91 -8.09 3.23
C VAL A 78 -3.84 -8.79 2.40
N ARG A 79 -4.30 -9.60 1.44
CA ARG A 79 -3.42 -10.22 0.44
C ARG A 79 -3.81 -9.68 -0.91
N TYR A 80 -2.82 -9.18 -1.66
CA TYR A 80 -3.11 -8.58 -2.96
C TYR A 80 -1.95 -8.74 -3.93
N SER A 81 -2.27 -8.55 -5.22
CA SER A 81 -1.29 -8.45 -6.29
C SER A 81 -1.33 -7.03 -6.84
N HIS A 82 -0.17 -6.44 -7.06
CA HIS A 82 -0.05 -5.07 -7.54
C HIS A 82 0.33 -5.07 -9.02
N TYR A 83 -0.54 -4.51 -9.85
CA TYR A 83 -0.33 -4.36 -11.29
C TYR A 83 -0.15 -2.88 -11.62
N VAL A 84 0.73 -2.60 -12.55
CA VAL A 84 1.06 -1.22 -12.93
C VAL A 84 1.14 -1.08 -14.44
N LYS A 85 0.98 0.17 -14.92
CA LYS A 85 1.27 0.55 -16.30
C LYS A 85 2.29 1.65 -16.25
N THR A 86 3.35 1.51 -17.05
CA THR A 86 4.42 2.51 -17.09
C THR A 86 4.03 3.67 -17.98
N ILE A 87 4.68 4.82 -17.77
CA ILE A 87 4.50 6.00 -18.62
C ILE A 87 4.98 5.70 -20.05
N GLU A 88 6.05 4.93 -20.18
CA GLU A 88 6.64 4.57 -21.47
C GLU A 88 5.77 3.61 -22.26
N ASN A 89 5.05 2.70 -21.59
CA ASN A 89 4.19 1.72 -22.25
C ASN A 89 2.85 1.63 -21.53
N PRO A 90 1.97 2.65 -21.67
CA PRO A 90 0.73 2.75 -20.89
C PRO A 90 -0.34 1.73 -21.29
N ARG A 91 -0.13 0.96 -22.35
CA ARG A 91 -1.08 -0.06 -22.79
C ARG A 91 -0.81 -1.42 -22.18
N GLU A 92 0.39 -1.65 -21.63
CA GLU A 92 0.77 -2.94 -21.07
C GLU A 92 0.67 -2.93 -19.56
N GLU A 93 -0.19 -3.80 -19.03
CA GLU A 93 -0.31 -4.02 -17.59
C GLU A 93 0.72 -5.05 -17.15
N MET A 94 1.53 -4.69 -16.16
CA MET A 94 2.60 -5.55 -15.66
C MET A 94 2.38 -5.88 -14.19
N LEU A 95 2.65 -7.12 -13.82
CA LEU A 95 2.65 -7.51 -12.41
C LEU A 95 3.93 -6.96 -11.76
N LEU A 96 3.76 -6.14 -10.73
CA LEU A 96 4.88 -5.58 -9.99
C LEU A 96 5.34 -6.54 -8.88
N ALA A 97 4.41 -7.01 -8.05
CA ALA A 97 4.70 -7.94 -6.97
C ALA A 97 3.42 -8.45 -6.32
N HIS A 98 3.56 -9.52 -5.54
CA HIS A 98 2.51 -10.04 -4.66
C HIS A 98 2.81 -9.60 -3.23
N PHE A 99 1.76 -9.28 -2.48
CA PHE A 99 1.89 -8.73 -1.13
C PHE A 99 0.96 -9.41 -0.14
N MET A 100 1.43 -9.53 1.10
CA MET A 100 0.61 -9.77 2.28
C MET A 100 0.98 -8.72 3.31
N VAL A 101 -0.03 -8.07 3.89
CA VAL A 101 0.21 -7.04 4.89
C VAL A 101 -0.82 -7.12 6.00
N ILE A 102 -0.39 -6.84 7.22
CA ILE A 102 -1.24 -6.67 8.37
C ILE A 102 -1.13 -5.22 8.79
N TRP A 103 -2.27 -4.51 8.81
CA TRP A 103 -2.34 -3.13 9.28
C TRP A 103 -3.04 -3.06 10.62
N GLU A 104 -2.43 -2.35 11.58
CA GLU A 104 -3.07 -1.94 12.83
C GLU A 104 -3.41 -0.47 12.67
N LEU A 105 -4.68 -0.12 12.91
CA LEU A 105 -5.17 1.24 12.78
C LEU A 105 -5.25 1.92 14.14
N LYS A 106 -5.07 3.25 14.13
CA LYS A 106 -5.21 4.09 15.32
C LYS A 106 -5.79 5.42 14.88
N ASN A 107 -6.86 5.86 15.55
CA ASN A 107 -7.57 7.10 15.19
C ASN A 107 -8.01 7.10 13.73
N ASP A 108 -8.51 5.95 13.25
CA ASP A 108 -8.98 5.75 11.88
C ASP A 108 -7.91 5.97 10.82
N LYS A 109 -6.65 5.73 11.16
CA LYS A 109 -5.52 5.85 10.23
C LYS A 109 -4.60 4.64 10.33
N LEU A 110 -3.90 4.36 9.25
CA LEU A 110 -2.91 3.28 9.18
C LEU A 110 -1.75 3.64 10.10
N TYR A 111 -1.52 2.83 11.12
CA TYR A 111 -0.58 3.15 12.19
C TYR A 111 0.65 2.25 12.19
N LYS A 112 0.45 0.93 12.17
CA LYS A 112 1.56 -0.03 12.07
C LYS A 112 1.24 -1.04 11.00
N GLY A 113 2.19 -1.23 10.08
CA GLY A 113 2.07 -2.19 9.00
C GLY A 113 3.18 -3.23 9.09
N TYR A 114 2.82 -4.48 8.77
CA TYR A 114 3.75 -5.61 8.71
C TYR A 114 3.54 -6.25 7.36
N GLN A 115 4.49 -6.05 6.46
CA GLN A 115 4.33 -6.38 5.04
C GLN A 115 5.38 -7.36 4.57
N MET A 116 4.96 -8.31 3.75
CA MET A 116 5.85 -9.21 3.02
C MET A 116 5.49 -9.13 1.55
N SER A 117 6.50 -9.14 0.68
CA SER A 117 6.28 -9.10 -0.76
C SER A 117 7.25 -10.00 -1.50
N GLN A 118 6.81 -10.43 -2.69
CA GLN A 118 7.60 -11.29 -3.58
C GLN A 118 7.28 -10.93 -5.03
N LEU A 119 8.32 -10.86 -5.82
CA LEU A 119 8.19 -10.62 -7.27
C LEU A 119 7.55 -11.79 -7.99
#